data_eff4869041c3ac53ecbb81ba7892cebc
#
_entry.id   eff4869041c3ac53ecbb81ba7892cebc
#
_cell.length_a   1.000
_cell.length_b   1.000
_cell.length_c   1.000
_cell.angle_alpha   90.00
_cell.angle_beta   90.00
_cell.angle_gamma   90.00
#
_symmetry.space_group_name_H-M   'P 1'
#
loop_
_entity.id
_entity.type
_entity.pdbx_description
1 polymer ?
#
loop_
_entity_poly.entity_id
_entity_poly.type
_entity_poly.pdbx_seq_one_letter_code
_entity_poly.pdbx_strand_id
1 'polypeptide(L)'
;MAYDQLTIRPYTAKALELKNQKASNLDIVVPVIKDNDHNYLIVEGENFIIEFNKHNGYLSRYEADGMQLLNPGAQLTPNFWRAPTDNDYGAGLQHRYAVWKNPGLKLTSLKQSIENEQAIVQAEYEMKAVKGKLFLTYVINNEGAVKVTQKMEAGKEEKVSDMFRFG
;
A
#
# COMPACT_ATOMS: atom_id res chain seq x y z
N MET A 1 -30.14 30.34 -2.94
CA MET A 1 -29.13 29.29 -2.77
C MET A 1 -27.77 29.92 -2.99
N ALA A 2 -26.98 30.06 -1.97
CA ALA A 2 -25.62 30.61 -2.07
C ALA A 2 -24.67 29.45 -2.31
N TYR A 3 -23.92 29.48 -3.39
CA TYR A 3 -22.82 28.56 -3.64
C TYR A 3 -21.55 29.21 -3.07
N ASP A 4 -20.99 28.65 -1.99
CA ASP A 4 -19.68 29.03 -1.48
C ASP A 4 -18.63 28.37 -2.39
N GLN A 5 -17.92 29.18 -3.18
CA GLN A 5 -16.76 28.71 -3.94
C GLN A 5 -15.52 28.75 -3.02
N LEU A 6 -15.03 27.58 -2.65
CA LEU A 6 -13.75 27.44 -1.97
C LEU A 6 -12.63 27.78 -2.94
N THR A 7 -12.03 28.97 -2.79
CA THR A 7 -10.85 29.34 -3.57
C THR A 7 -9.62 28.66 -2.99
N ILE A 8 -9.17 27.56 -3.59
CA ILE A 8 -7.87 26.96 -3.28
C ILE A 8 -6.78 27.89 -3.79
N ARG A 9 -6.04 28.53 -2.91
CA ARG A 9 -4.88 29.34 -3.30
C ARG A 9 -3.84 28.44 -3.96
N PRO A 10 -3.38 28.74 -5.19
CA PRO A 10 -2.33 27.96 -5.82
C PRO A 10 -1.05 28.06 -4.97
N TYR A 11 -0.38 26.93 -4.80
CA TYR A 11 0.92 26.82 -4.17
C TYR A 11 1.89 27.81 -4.85
N THR A 12 2.47 28.74 -4.08
CA THR A 12 3.30 29.79 -4.68
C THR A 12 4.57 29.18 -5.27
N ALA A 13 4.94 29.57 -6.49
CA ALA A 13 6.12 29.11 -7.24
C ALA A 13 7.43 29.18 -6.41
N LYS A 14 7.50 30.09 -5.43
CA LYS A 14 8.62 30.28 -4.51
C LYS A 14 8.91 29.06 -3.62
N ALA A 15 7.89 28.26 -3.26
CA ALA A 15 8.08 27.03 -2.50
C ALA A 15 8.62 25.87 -3.36
N LEU A 16 8.28 25.88 -4.66
CA LEU A 16 8.84 24.95 -5.65
C LEU A 16 10.30 25.28 -5.98
N GLU A 17 10.66 26.55 -6.10
CA GLU A 17 12.03 26.98 -6.34
C GLU A 17 12.97 26.66 -5.16
N LEU A 18 12.49 26.78 -3.90
CA LEU A 18 13.26 26.41 -2.71
C LEU A 18 13.47 24.89 -2.61
N LYS A 19 12.52 24.07 -3.05
CA LYS A 19 12.69 22.61 -3.15
C LYS A 19 13.70 22.23 -4.25
N ASN A 20 13.64 22.90 -5.40
CA ASN A 20 14.55 22.64 -6.52
C ASN A 20 15.99 23.13 -6.26
N GLN A 21 16.20 24.20 -5.47
CA GLN A 21 17.52 24.64 -5.07
C GLN A 21 18.18 23.75 -4.01
N LYS A 22 17.39 23.05 -3.18
CA LYS A 22 17.91 22.05 -2.24
C LYS A 22 18.28 20.73 -2.91
N ALA A 23 17.71 20.44 -4.07
CA ALA A 23 17.93 19.18 -4.79
C ALA A 23 19.27 19.10 -5.55
N SER A 24 20.01 20.20 -5.71
CA SER A 24 21.19 20.22 -6.59
C SER A 24 22.53 19.85 -5.95
N ASN A 25 22.62 19.57 -4.64
CA ASN A 25 23.87 19.21 -3.95
C ASN A 25 23.71 18.29 -2.74
N LEU A 26 22.68 17.44 -2.69
CA LEU A 26 22.60 16.40 -1.69
C LEU A 26 22.98 15.08 -2.36
N ASP A 27 23.96 14.38 -1.83
CA ASP A 27 24.18 12.98 -2.14
C ASP A 27 22.85 12.24 -1.91
N ILE A 28 22.30 11.65 -2.97
CA ILE A 28 21.02 10.92 -2.87
C ILE A 28 21.28 9.71 -1.98
N VAL A 29 20.77 9.75 -0.76
CA VAL A 29 20.86 8.62 0.15
C VAL A 29 19.86 7.56 -0.30
N VAL A 30 20.35 6.48 -0.91
CA VAL A 30 19.54 5.36 -1.34
C VAL A 30 19.00 4.62 -0.12
N PRO A 31 17.70 4.24 -0.09
CA PRO A 31 17.16 3.43 0.99
C PRO A 31 17.93 2.11 1.18
N VAL A 32 18.13 1.71 2.42
CA VAL A 32 18.81 0.46 2.77
C VAL A 32 17.79 -0.60 3.14
N ILE A 33 17.91 -1.78 2.56
CA ILE A 33 17.07 -2.93 2.93
C ILE A 33 17.85 -3.81 3.91
N LYS A 34 17.26 -4.05 5.10
CA LYS A 34 17.79 -4.95 6.13
C LYS A 34 16.87 -6.18 6.23
N ASP A 35 17.43 -7.33 5.92
CA ASP A 35 16.74 -8.62 5.88
C ASP A 35 17.35 -9.64 6.86
N ASN A 36 17.94 -9.17 7.95
CA ASN A 36 18.59 -9.96 8.98
C ASN A 36 17.68 -10.33 10.17
N ASP A 37 16.49 -9.78 10.26
CA ASP A 37 15.47 -10.15 11.24
C ASP A 37 14.58 -11.30 10.72
N HIS A 38 14.21 -12.24 11.59
CA HIS A 38 13.36 -13.37 11.18
C HIS A 38 11.90 -12.97 10.93
N ASN A 39 11.42 -11.93 11.59
CA ASN A 39 10.01 -11.52 11.57
C ASN A 39 9.75 -10.35 10.63
N TYR A 40 10.74 -9.48 10.43
CA TYR A 40 10.58 -8.22 9.72
C TYR A 40 11.62 -8.02 8.62
N LEU A 41 11.16 -7.51 7.49
CA LEU A 41 11.97 -6.89 6.46
C LEU A 41 11.91 -5.38 6.70
N ILE A 42 13.06 -4.73 6.86
CA ILE A 42 13.15 -3.31 7.20
C ILE A 42 13.72 -2.55 6.01
N VAL A 43 13.06 -1.45 5.65
CA VAL A 43 13.55 -0.46 4.70
C VAL A 43 13.75 0.84 5.44
N GLU A 44 14.97 1.36 5.46
CA GLU A 44 15.30 2.60 6.16
C GLU A 44 16.06 3.57 5.27
N GLY A 45 15.82 4.84 5.49
CA GLY A 45 16.56 5.96 4.93
C GLY A 45 16.99 6.92 6.03
N GLU A 46 17.40 8.12 5.66
CA GLU A 46 17.90 9.12 6.60
C GLU A 46 16.85 9.49 7.67
N ASN A 47 15.59 9.66 7.25
CA ASN A 47 14.53 10.18 8.12
C ASN A 47 13.29 9.25 8.16
N PHE A 48 13.41 7.98 7.75
CA PHE A 48 12.27 7.07 7.77
C PHE A 48 12.67 5.63 8.08
N ILE A 49 11.71 4.89 8.65
CA ILE A 49 11.78 3.45 8.89
C ILE A 49 10.44 2.84 8.47
N ILE A 50 10.50 1.83 7.62
CA ILE A 50 9.36 1.06 7.14
C ILE A 50 9.62 -0.42 7.39
N GLU A 51 8.67 -1.11 8.03
CA GLU A 51 8.79 -2.54 8.32
C GLU A 51 7.68 -3.33 7.64
N PHE A 52 8.03 -4.45 7.05
CA PHE A 52 7.12 -5.44 6.50
C PHE A 52 7.19 -6.71 7.33
N ASN A 53 6.04 -7.20 7.76
CA ASN A 53 5.96 -8.48 8.47
C ASN A 53 6.19 -9.63 7.50
N LYS A 54 7.23 -10.46 7.71
CA LYS A 54 7.59 -11.56 6.81
C LYS A 54 6.58 -12.71 6.79
N HIS A 55 5.75 -12.84 7.83
CA HIS A 55 4.75 -13.92 7.87
C HIS A 55 3.54 -13.65 6.97
N ASN A 56 3.20 -12.40 6.77
CA ASN A 56 2.02 -12.02 5.97
C ASN A 56 2.30 -11.00 4.87
N GLY A 57 3.52 -10.45 4.76
CA GLY A 57 3.93 -9.52 3.72
C GLY A 57 3.36 -8.11 3.83
N TYR A 58 2.67 -7.77 4.93
CA TYR A 58 2.05 -6.46 5.09
C TYR A 58 3.00 -5.45 5.73
N LEU A 59 2.87 -4.20 5.31
CA LEU A 59 3.52 -3.07 5.94
C LEU A 59 2.96 -2.92 7.36
N SER A 60 3.83 -3.04 8.38
CA SER A 60 3.49 -3.11 9.80
C SER A 60 4.04 -1.96 10.64
N ARG A 61 4.98 -1.18 10.09
CA ARG A 61 5.46 0.08 10.66
C ARG A 61 5.75 1.08 9.56
N TYR A 62 5.37 2.32 9.79
CA TYR A 62 5.75 3.42 8.93
C TYR A 62 5.98 4.65 9.79
N GLU A 63 7.23 5.07 9.85
CA GLU A 63 7.69 6.26 10.57
C GLU A 63 8.50 7.12 9.61
N ALA A 64 8.22 8.41 9.59
CA ALA A 64 8.95 9.39 8.81
C ALA A 64 9.06 10.71 9.57
N ASP A 65 10.23 11.37 9.52
CA ASP A 65 10.52 12.62 10.21
C ASP A 65 10.18 12.60 11.72
N GLY A 66 10.43 11.44 12.37
CA GLY A 66 10.11 11.23 13.79
C GLY A 66 8.63 11.07 14.09
N MET A 67 7.75 11.07 13.08
CA MET A 67 6.33 10.84 13.24
C MET A 67 5.93 9.43 12.83
N GLN A 68 5.11 8.79 13.67
CA GLN A 68 4.53 7.49 13.38
C GLN A 68 3.28 7.68 12.51
N LEU A 69 3.36 7.23 11.26
CA LEU A 69 2.29 7.36 10.27
C LEU A 69 1.33 6.18 10.28
N LEU A 70 1.76 5.04 10.82
CA LEU A 70 0.93 3.87 11.06
C LEU A 70 0.88 3.57 12.56
N ASN A 71 -0.30 3.45 13.13
CA ASN A 71 -0.45 3.16 14.56
C ASN A 71 0.26 1.86 14.96
N PRO A 72 0.85 1.79 16.17
CA PRO A 72 1.46 0.56 16.67
C PRO A 72 0.51 -0.63 16.60
N GLY A 73 0.97 -1.75 16.05
CA GLY A 73 0.17 -2.96 15.89
C GLY A 73 -0.81 -2.95 14.71
N ALA A 74 -1.00 -1.81 14.04
CA ALA A 74 -1.76 -1.76 12.80
C ALA A 74 -0.92 -2.30 11.62
N GLN A 75 -1.60 -2.71 10.56
CA GLN A 75 -0.97 -3.13 9.30
C GLN A 75 -1.74 -2.57 8.12
N LEU A 76 -1.03 -2.20 7.06
CA LEU A 76 -1.66 -1.84 5.80
C LEU A 76 -2.04 -3.12 5.07
N THR A 77 -3.33 -3.44 5.09
CA THR A 77 -3.87 -4.67 4.52
C THR A 77 -4.75 -4.39 3.31
N PRO A 78 -4.76 -5.24 2.28
CA PRO A 78 -5.68 -5.11 1.16
C PRO A 78 -7.13 -5.30 1.63
N ASN A 79 -8.03 -4.51 1.05
CA ASN A 79 -9.44 -4.54 1.40
C ASN A 79 -10.32 -4.68 0.16
N PHE A 80 -11.22 -5.65 0.19
CA PHE A 80 -12.16 -5.94 -0.91
C PHE A 80 -13.61 -5.73 -0.49
N TRP A 81 -13.85 -5.24 0.72
CA TRP A 81 -15.16 -5.11 1.33
C TRP A 81 -15.42 -3.70 1.85
N ARG A 82 -16.65 -3.25 1.77
CA ARG A 82 -17.18 -2.09 2.50
C ARG A 82 -18.49 -2.46 3.20
N ALA A 83 -18.91 -1.66 4.15
CA ALA A 83 -20.24 -1.81 4.73
C ALA A 83 -21.31 -1.67 3.63
N PRO A 84 -22.24 -2.63 3.53
CA PRO A 84 -23.35 -2.53 2.60
C PRO A 84 -24.27 -1.36 2.94
N THR A 85 -24.81 -0.70 1.92
CA THR A 85 -25.87 0.29 2.03
C THR A 85 -27.25 -0.39 1.99
N ASP A 86 -28.33 0.37 2.26
CA ASP A 86 -29.70 -0.15 2.17
C ASP A 86 -30.02 -0.71 0.77
N ASN A 87 -29.52 -0.06 -0.28
CA ASN A 87 -29.68 -0.55 -1.66
C ASN A 87 -28.95 -1.88 -1.89
N ASP A 88 -27.77 -2.05 -1.30
CA ASP A 88 -27.02 -3.30 -1.37
C ASP A 88 -27.77 -4.43 -0.67
N TYR A 89 -28.38 -4.15 0.50
CA TYR A 89 -29.23 -5.10 1.21
C TYR A 89 -30.46 -5.48 0.39
N GLY A 90 -31.13 -4.51 -0.22
CA GLY A 90 -32.29 -4.75 -1.08
C GLY A 90 -31.96 -5.62 -2.30
N ALA A 91 -30.76 -5.49 -2.84
CA ALA A 91 -30.25 -6.30 -3.95
C ALA A 91 -29.59 -7.62 -3.53
N GLY A 92 -29.47 -7.91 -2.23
CA GLY A 92 -28.82 -9.12 -1.71
C GLY A 92 -27.29 -9.18 -1.92
N LEU A 93 -26.63 -8.03 -2.19
CA LEU A 93 -25.22 -7.98 -2.54
C LEU A 93 -24.31 -8.40 -1.39
N GLN A 94 -24.72 -8.18 -0.15
CA GLN A 94 -24.01 -8.62 1.06
C GLN A 94 -23.82 -10.16 1.13
N HIS A 95 -24.71 -10.91 0.47
CA HIS A 95 -24.60 -12.36 0.35
C HIS A 95 -23.81 -12.77 -0.90
N ARG A 96 -24.10 -12.13 -2.04
CA ARG A 96 -23.44 -12.44 -3.32
C ARG A 96 -21.95 -12.18 -3.28
N TYR A 97 -21.50 -11.13 -2.58
CA TYR A 97 -20.10 -10.71 -2.50
C TYR A 97 -19.41 -11.14 -1.20
N ALA A 98 -20.07 -11.96 -0.39
CA ALA A 98 -19.57 -12.35 0.94
C ALA A 98 -18.17 -12.98 0.93
N VAL A 99 -17.78 -13.65 -0.15
CA VAL A 99 -16.46 -14.25 -0.33
C VAL A 99 -15.33 -13.20 -0.19
N TRP A 100 -15.63 -11.95 -0.56
CA TRP A 100 -14.65 -10.87 -0.52
C TRP A 100 -14.40 -10.28 0.87
N LYS A 101 -15.18 -10.66 1.89
CA LYS A 101 -14.86 -10.36 3.30
C LYS A 101 -13.57 -11.04 3.74
N ASN A 102 -13.37 -12.26 3.27
CA ASN A 102 -12.18 -13.04 3.54
C ASN A 102 -11.86 -13.94 2.34
N PRO A 103 -11.16 -13.41 1.32
CA PRO A 103 -10.83 -14.16 0.12
C PRO A 103 -9.74 -15.23 0.34
N GLY A 104 -9.28 -15.41 1.59
CA GLY A 104 -8.32 -16.44 1.96
C GLY A 104 -6.90 -16.11 1.52
N LEU A 105 -6.45 -14.87 1.76
CA LEU A 105 -5.09 -14.42 1.44
C LEU A 105 -4.05 -15.24 2.19
N LYS A 106 -3.13 -15.84 1.45
CA LYS A 106 -1.96 -16.53 1.98
C LYS A 106 -0.71 -16.05 1.25
N LEU A 107 0.24 -15.48 1.99
CA LEU A 107 1.54 -15.08 1.42
C LEU A 107 2.25 -16.31 0.82
N THR A 108 2.67 -16.20 -0.43
CA THR A 108 3.41 -17.24 -1.17
C THR A 108 4.83 -16.80 -1.49
N SER A 109 5.07 -15.50 -1.61
CA SER A 109 6.40 -14.93 -1.88
C SER A 109 6.50 -13.51 -1.33
N LEU A 110 7.66 -13.19 -0.73
CA LEU A 110 8.07 -11.85 -0.39
C LEU A 110 9.47 -11.64 -0.96
N LYS A 111 9.62 -10.64 -1.84
CA LYS A 111 10.88 -10.31 -2.51
C LYS A 111 11.20 -8.85 -2.32
N GLN A 112 12.49 -8.52 -2.31
CA GLN A 112 12.99 -7.16 -2.23
C GLN A 112 14.10 -6.91 -3.25
N SER A 113 14.20 -5.68 -3.74
CA SER A 113 15.29 -5.21 -4.60
C SER A 113 15.52 -3.71 -4.40
N ILE A 114 16.68 -3.24 -4.86
CA ILE A 114 16.95 -1.80 -5.04
C ILE A 114 17.06 -1.58 -6.55
N GLU A 115 16.21 -0.70 -7.09
CA GLU A 115 16.20 -0.36 -8.50
C GLU A 115 16.00 1.16 -8.65
N ASN A 116 16.79 1.81 -9.48
CA ASN A 116 16.72 3.25 -9.71
C ASN A 116 16.71 4.07 -8.40
N GLU A 117 17.58 3.73 -7.46
CA GLU A 117 17.71 4.39 -6.16
C GLU A 117 16.46 4.30 -5.26
N GLN A 118 15.57 3.35 -5.55
CA GLN A 118 14.36 3.08 -4.79
C GLN A 118 14.38 1.65 -4.24
N ALA A 119 13.85 1.48 -3.04
CA ALA A 119 13.60 0.15 -2.50
C ALA A 119 12.26 -0.37 -3.02
N ILE A 120 12.26 -1.60 -3.51
CA ILE A 120 11.07 -2.28 -4.01
C ILE A 120 10.82 -3.50 -3.15
N VAL A 121 9.62 -3.60 -2.60
CA VAL A 121 9.15 -4.80 -1.88
C VAL A 121 7.94 -5.35 -2.60
N GLN A 122 7.97 -6.65 -2.95
CA GLN A 122 6.93 -7.34 -3.69
C GLN A 122 6.41 -8.51 -2.89
N ALA A 123 5.10 -8.53 -2.63
CA ALA A 123 4.42 -9.62 -1.96
C ALA A 123 3.40 -10.28 -2.91
N GLU A 124 3.46 -11.60 -3.04
CA GLU A 124 2.52 -12.40 -3.81
C GLU A 124 1.67 -13.24 -2.85
N TYR A 125 0.37 -13.26 -3.10
CA TYR A 125 -0.60 -14.00 -2.31
C TYR A 125 -1.43 -14.92 -3.18
N GLU A 126 -1.66 -16.12 -2.68
CA GLU A 126 -2.76 -16.97 -3.12
C GLU A 126 -4.07 -16.48 -2.47
N MET A 127 -5.15 -16.43 -3.24
CA MET A 127 -6.50 -16.09 -2.79
C MET A 127 -7.38 -17.34 -2.91
N LYS A 128 -7.34 -18.20 -1.89
CA LYS A 128 -7.93 -19.56 -1.97
C LYS A 128 -9.42 -19.57 -2.25
N ALA A 129 -10.18 -18.66 -1.62
CA ALA A 129 -11.64 -18.65 -1.73
C ALA A 129 -12.13 -18.22 -3.13
N VAL A 130 -11.29 -17.52 -3.89
CA VAL A 130 -11.60 -17.02 -5.23
C VAL A 130 -10.67 -17.58 -6.31
N LYS A 131 -9.82 -18.55 -5.93
CA LYS A 131 -8.84 -19.22 -6.82
C LYS A 131 -8.02 -18.23 -7.67
N GLY A 132 -7.67 -17.11 -7.08
CA GLY A 132 -6.92 -16.02 -7.71
C GLY A 132 -5.58 -15.77 -7.04
N LYS A 133 -4.88 -14.76 -7.54
CA LYS A 133 -3.64 -14.24 -6.98
C LYS A 133 -3.74 -12.74 -6.77
N LEU A 134 -3.10 -12.26 -5.70
CA LEU A 134 -2.90 -10.84 -5.42
C LEU A 134 -1.42 -10.55 -5.40
N PHE A 135 -1.04 -9.43 -6.01
CA PHE A 135 0.32 -8.90 -6.01
C PHE A 135 0.27 -7.51 -5.41
N LEU A 136 1.09 -7.28 -4.38
CA LEU A 136 1.35 -5.97 -3.81
C LEU A 136 2.78 -5.59 -4.15
N THR A 137 2.95 -4.40 -4.70
CA THR A 137 4.28 -3.82 -4.96
C THR A 137 4.37 -2.49 -4.24
N TYR A 138 5.35 -2.36 -3.37
CA TYR A 138 5.69 -1.16 -2.64
C TYR A 138 6.97 -0.60 -3.24
N VAL A 139 6.93 0.64 -3.69
CA VAL A 139 8.10 1.39 -4.19
C VAL A 139 8.35 2.53 -3.21
N ILE A 140 9.52 2.53 -2.59
CA ILE A 140 9.90 3.45 -1.52
C ILE A 140 11.07 4.28 -2.04
N ASN A 141 10.89 5.59 -2.09
CA ASN A 141 11.95 6.51 -2.53
C ASN A 141 12.87 6.93 -1.36
N ASN A 142 13.88 7.72 -1.68
CA ASN A 142 14.85 8.24 -0.72
C ASN A 142 14.27 9.20 0.34
N GLU A 143 13.08 9.74 0.13
CA GLU A 143 12.34 10.59 1.08
C GLU A 143 11.40 9.77 1.99
N GLY A 144 11.31 8.45 1.78
CA GLY A 144 10.40 7.56 2.50
C GLY A 144 8.97 7.58 1.98
N ALA A 145 8.68 8.23 0.84
CA ALA A 145 7.37 8.15 0.23
C ALA A 145 7.13 6.75 -0.35
N VAL A 146 5.97 6.17 -0.03
CA VAL A 146 5.58 4.81 -0.43
C VAL A 146 4.50 4.85 -1.49
N LYS A 147 4.81 4.33 -2.68
CA LYS A 147 3.81 4.04 -3.71
C LYS A 147 3.40 2.57 -3.61
N VAL A 148 2.12 2.33 -3.38
CA VAL A 148 1.55 0.96 -3.34
C VAL A 148 0.82 0.69 -4.64
N THR A 149 1.15 -0.41 -5.28
CA THR A 149 0.45 -0.93 -6.45
C THR A 149 -0.17 -2.27 -6.10
N GLN A 150 -1.46 -2.40 -6.32
CA GLN A 150 -2.20 -3.64 -6.10
C GLN A 150 -2.69 -4.18 -7.46
N LYS A 151 -2.38 -5.44 -7.75
CA LYS A 151 -2.82 -6.16 -8.94
C LYS A 151 -3.45 -7.48 -8.54
N MET A 152 -4.60 -7.80 -9.09
CA MET A 152 -5.25 -9.08 -8.88
C MET A 152 -5.34 -9.84 -10.21
N GLU A 153 -5.10 -11.14 -10.15
CA GLU A 153 -5.34 -12.08 -11.25
C GLU A 153 -6.38 -13.09 -10.80
N ALA A 154 -7.52 -13.11 -11.48
CA ALA A 154 -8.56 -14.11 -11.22
C ALA A 154 -8.15 -15.48 -11.78
N GLY A 155 -8.63 -16.55 -11.15
CA GLY A 155 -8.45 -17.91 -11.66
C GLY A 155 -9.13 -18.08 -13.03
N LYS A 156 -8.49 -18.81 -13.94
CA LYS A 156 -8.95 -18.92 -15.34
C LYS A 156 -10.25 -19.68 -15.55
N GLU A 157 -10.67 -20.48 -14.58
CA GLU A 157 -11.76 -21.46 -14.73
C GLU A 157 -13.02 -21.15 -13.95
N GLU A 158 -13.03 -20.10 -13.11
CA GLU A 158 -14.19 -19.80 -12.27
C GLU A 158 -14.69 -18.38 -12.47
N LYS A 159 -16.01 -18.27 -12.59
CA LYS A 159 -16.70 -17.00 -12.59
C LYS A 159 -16.74 -16.48 -11.14
N VAL A 160 -15.79 -15.63 -10.78
CA VAL A 160 -15.76 -14.96 -9.49
C VAL A 160 -16.83 -13.85 -9.49
N SER A 161 -17.53 -13.67 -8.37
CA SER A 161 -18.49 -12.57 -8.22
C SER A 161 -17.79 -11.21 -8.28
N ASP A 162 -18.55 -10.18 -8.62
CA ASP A 162 -18.10 -8.80 -8.42
C ASP A 162 -17.77 -8.53 -6.95
N MET A 163 -17.01 -7.49 -6.68
CA MET A 163 -16.66 -7.05 -5.33
C MET A 163 -17.11 -5.61 -5.09
N PHE A 164 -17.31 -5.25 -3.81
CA PHE A 164 -17.67 -3.87 -3.48
C PHE A 164 -16.52 -2.87 -3.63
N ARG A 165 -15.29 -3.34 -3.45
CA ARG A 165 -14.11 -2.48 -3.40
C ARG A 165 -12.87 -3.29 -3.80
N PHE A 166 -11.91 -2.60 -4.39
CA PHE A 166 -10.55 -3.09 -4.63
C PHE A 166 -9.56 -2.03 -4.14
N GLY A 167 -8.82 -2.28 -3.02
CA GLY A 167 -7.88 -1.32 -2.46
C GLY A 167 -7.29 -1.72 -1.12
#